data_cd4f1a2c5cf5b82030843fc7a9ea6a92
#
_entry.id   cd4f1a2c5cf5b82030843fc7a9ea6a92
#
_cell.length_a   1.000
_cell.length_b   1.000
_cell.length_c   1.000
_cell.angle_alpha   90.00
_cell.angle_beta   90.00
_cell.angle_gamma   90.00
#
_symmetry.space_group_name_H-M   'P 1'
#
loop_
_entity.id
_entity.type
_entity.pdbx_description
1 polymer ?
#
loop_
_entity_poly.entity_id
_entity_poly.type
_entity_poly.pdbx_seq_one_letter_code
_entity_poly.pdbx_strand_id
1 'polypeptide(L)'
;MKNYPAKYLLIGSIAATGIFIVDALLPLGIADGMLYVALVLLGMMARNRKLIIIAAIISSLLNLLGYFFSPPGGELVNVIANRILAFITIWMTAILCLLKNKADETLQAARNFLEKSVEDRTAKLQEVNQRLNSEADSSKLVKAIAIASNEARAVNDTLYFCIERVCKFAGWPLGHLYLAAEKPASGLIPTEIWHVGDPGKFDVFQKITGDSPMQAGIGLPGRVLASGEPEW
;
A
#
# COMPACT_ATOMS: atom_id res chain seq x y z
N MET A 1 14.83 -4.05 24.06
CA MET A 1 14.70 -5.39 24.68
C MET A 1 13.28 -5.85 24.46
N LYS A 2 13.03 -6.84 23.58
CA LYS A 2 11.68 -7.42 23.40
C LYS A 2 11.33 -8.19 24.67
N ASN A 3 10.32 -7.73 25.40
CA ASN A 3 9.74 -8.47 26.53
C ASN A 3 9.29 -9.83 25.98
N TYR A 4 10.00 -10.88 26.36
CA TYR A 4 9.51 -12.24 26.16
C TYR A 4 8.19 -12.33 26.91
N PRO A 5 7.11 -12.76 26.33
CA PRO A 5 5.89 -12.88 27.08
C PRO A 5 6.14 -13.84 28.23
N ALA A 6 6.12 -13.34 29.45
CA ALA A 6 6.39 -14.08 30.70
C ALA A 6 5.63 -15.42 30.77
N LYS A 7 4.51 -15.50 30.06
CA LYS A 7 3.71 -16.71 29.91
C LYS A 7 4.48 -17.91 29.31
N TYR A 8 5.35 -17.71 28.31
CA TYR A 8 6.10 -18.82 27.70
C TYR A 8 7.23 -19.31 28.60
N LEU A 9 7.85 -18.42 29.37
CA LEU A 9 8.83 -18.80 30.39
C LEU A 9 8.17 -19.58 31.51
N LEU A 10 7.01 -19.14 32.00
CA LEU A 10 6.25 -19.83 33.02
C LEU A 10 5.79 -21.22 32.57
N ILE A 11 5.19 -21.30 31.36
CA ILE A 11 4.76 -22.59 30.78
C ILE A 11 5.94 -23.52 30.59
N GLY A 12 7.06 -22.98 30.05
CA GLY A 12 8.30 -23.76 29.84
C GLY A 12 8.88 -24.30 31.15
N SER A 13 8.90 -23.49 32.24
CA SER A 13 9.37 -23.94 33.55
C SER A 13 8.48 -25.03 34.16
N ILE A 14 7.16 -24.87 34.07
CA ILE A 14 6.21 -25.88 34.55
C ILE A 14 6.38 -27.19 33.74
N ALA A 15 6.47 -27.10 32.42
CA ALA A 15 6.66 -28.24 31.55
C ALA A 15 8.00 -28.96 31.85
N ALA A 16 9.10 -28.20 31.99
CA ALA A 16 10.41 -28.76 32.33
C ALA A 16 10.40 -29.53 33.65
N THR A 17 9.80 -28.93 34.67
CA THR A 17 9.66 -29.59 36.00
C THR A 17 8.81 -30.85 35.91
N GLY A 18 7.67 -30.79 35.20
CA GLY A 18 6.78 -31.94 35.02
C GLY A 18 7.46 -33.09 34.30
N ILE A 19 8.16 -32.82 33.17
CA ILE A 19 8.89 -33.82 32.41
C ILE A 19 10.02 -34.42 33.27
N PHE A 20 10.76 -33.61 34.00
CA PHE A 20 11.83 -34.09 34.86
C PHE A 20 11.32 -35.00 36.00
N ILE A 21 10.18 -34.66 36.60
CA ILE A 21 9.53 -35.54 37.61
C ILE A 21 9.17 -36.90 37.01
N VAL A 22 8.60 -36.92 35.81
CA VAL A 22 8.26 -38.15 35.10
C VAL A 22 9.54 -38.96 34.78
N ASP A 23 10.60 -38.33 34.25
CA ASP A 23 11.89 -38.99 33.96
C ASP A 23 12.51 -39.58 35.25
N ALA A 24 12.45 -38.88 36.41
CA ALA A 24 12.98 -39.31 37.67
C ALA A 24 12.19 -40.47 38.31
N LEU A 25 10.90 -40.62 37.99
CA LEU A 25 10.02 -41.67 38.52
C LEU A 25 10.04 -42.95 37.68
N LEU A 26 10.43 -42.85 36.43
CA LEU A 26 10.48 -43.99 35.50
C LEU A 26 11.80 -44.77 35.62
N PRO A 27 11.79 -46.11 35.52
CA PRO A 27 13.00 -46.91 35.55
C PRO A 27 13.90 -46.62 34.34
N LEU A 28 15.22 -46.68 34.54
CA LEU A 28 16.19 -46.52 33.46
C LEU A 28 15.93 -47.54 32.34
N GLY A 29 15.98 -47.09 31.06
CA GLY A 29 15.75 -47.89 29.88
C GLY A 29 14.45 -47.64 29.14
N ILE A 30 13.51 -46.88 29.75
CA ILE A 30 12.34 -46.38 29.03
C ILE A 30 12.74 -45.13 28.24
N ALA A 31 12.21 -44.95 27.02
CA ALA A 31 12.54 -43.86 26.11
C ALA A 31 11.83 -42.54 26.46
N ASP A 32 11.91 -42.12 27.72
CA ASP A 32 11.28 -40.92 28.30
C ASP A 32 12.00 -39.62 27.99
N GLY A 33 13.30 -39.68 27.70
CA GLY A 33 14.11 -38.53 27.31
C GLY A 33 13.62 -37.80 26.04
N MET A 34 12.79 -38.45 25.21
CA MET A 34 12.16 -37.78 24.04
C MET A 34 11.13 -36.70 24.44
N LEU A 35 10.57 -36.78 25.66
CA LEU A 35 9.61 -35.77 26.14
C LEU A 35 10.23 -34.35 26.23
N TYR A 36 11.54 -34.26 26.43
CA TYR A 36 12.26 -33.00 26.46
C TYR A 36 12.22 -32.21 25.13
N VAL A 37 11.90 -32.85 24.01
CA VAL A 37 11.65 -32.19 22.72
C VAL A 37 10.50 -31.17 22.82
N ALA A 38 9.50 -31.44 23.67
CA ALA A 38 8.38 -30.52 23.89
C ALA A 38 8.83 -29.13 24.36
N LEU A 39 9.89 -29.05 25.17
CA LEU A 39 10.45 -27.77 25.61
C LEU A 39 11.03 -26.94 24.45
N VAL A 40 11.68 -27.58 23.50
CA VAL A 40 12.22 -26.95 22.32
C VAL A 40 11.09 -26.42 21.42
N LEU A 41 10.00 -27.21 21.28
CA LEU A 41 8.81 -26.79 20.53
C LEU A 41 8.09 -25.59 21.20
N LEU A 42 8.03 -25.54 22.52
CA LEU A 42 7.54 -24.37 23.24
C LEU A 42 8.41 -23.12 22.97
N GLY A 43 9.74 -23.29 22.93
CA GLY A 43 10.67 -22.23 22.54
C GLY A 43 10.40 -21.70 21.11
N MET A 44 10.03 -22.59 20.18
CA MET A 44 9.65 -22.21 18.81
C MET A 44 8.36 -21.37 18.80
N MET A 45 7.35 -21.71 19.59
CA MET A 45 6.09 -20.93 19.67
C MET A 45 6.31 -19.49 20.14
N ALA A 46 7.34 -19.24 20.95
CA ALA A 46 7.74 -17.89 21.36
C ALA A 46 8.40 -17.09 20.24
N ARG A 47 8.62 -17.67 19.04
CA ARG A 47 9.26 -17.05 17.85
C ARG A 47 10.59 -16.37 18.18
N ASN A 48 11.37 -16.97 19.10
CA ASN A 48 12.62 -16.39 19.56
C ASN A 48 13.74 -17.42 19.51
N ARG A 49 14.74 -17.16 18.64
CA ARG A 49 15.92 -18.05 18.44
C ARG A 49 16.66 -18.35 19.74
N LYS A 50 16.80 -17.37 20.63
CA LYS A 50 17.51 -17.54 21.91
C LYS A 50 16.77 -18.51 22.81
N LEU A 51 15.42 -18.44 22.84
CA LEU A 51 14.63 -19.36 23.65
C LEU A 51 14.68 -20.79 23.16
N ILE A 52 14.74 -21.03 21.85
CA ILE A 52 14.94 -22.38 21.28
C ILE A 52 16.26 -22.96 21.73
N ILE A 53 17.37 -22.19 21.65
CA ILE A 53 18.70 -22.64 22.05
C ILE A 53 18.73 -22.90 23.56
N ILE A 54 18.21 -21.99 24.37
CA ILE A 54 18.13 -22.15 25.83
C ILE A 54 17.31 -23.39 26.19
N ALA A 55 16.15 -23.57 25.56
CA ALA A 55 15.34 -24.76 25.78
C ALA A 55 16.07 -26.06 25.41
N ALA A 56 16.82 -26.10 24.28
CA ALA A 56 17.60 -27.27 23.91
C ALA A 56 18.73 -27.56 24.91
N ILE A 57 19.41 -26.52 25.42
CA ILE A 57 20.45 -26.68 26.44
C ILE A 57 19.85 -27.22 27.75
N ILE A 58 18.77 -26.60 28.22
CA ILE A 58 18.07 -27.04 29.46
C ILE A 58 17.59 -28.47 29.30
N SER A 59 16.94 -28.80 28.18
CA SER A 59 16.47 -30.17 27.87
C SER A 59 17.63 -31.18 27.89
N SER A 60 18.78 -30.82 27.33
CA SER A 60 19.96 -31.67 27.32
C SER A 60 20.53 -31.88 28.72
N LEU A 61 20.57 -30.83 29.57
CA LEU A 61 21.00 -30.94 30.96
C LEU A 61 20.04 -31.78 31.81
N LEU A 62 18.74 -31.59 31.64
CA LEU A 62 17.74 -32.38 32.35
C LEU A 62 17.77 -33.85 31.95
N ASN A 63 17.93 -34.14 30.65
CA ASN A 63 18.11 -35.49 30.15
C ASN A 63 19.36 -36.21 30.77
N LEU A 64 20.45 -35.45 30.95
CA LEU A 64 21.66 -35.98 31.61
C LEU A 64 21.45 -36.16 33.11
N LEU A 65 20.81 -35.18 33.81
CA LEU A 65 20.50 -35.30 35.24
C LEU A 65 19.53 -36.46 35.54
N GLY A 66 18.54 -36.70 34.66
CA GLY A 66 17.62 -37.84 34.76
C GLY A 66 18.34 -39.19 34.92
N TYR A 67 19.50 -39.36 34.33
CA TYR A 67 20.30 -40.59 34.50
C TYR A 67 20.70 -40.85 35.97
N PHE A 68 20.98 -39.82 36.73
CA PHE A 68 21.41 -39.93 38.11
C PHE A 68 20.25 -40.09 39.12
N PHE A 69 19.05 -39.63 38.75
CA PHE A 69 17.89 -39.61 39.65
C PHE A 69 16.88 -40.72 39.35
N SER A 70 16.93 -41.36 38.17
CA SER A 70 16.02 -42.46 37.83
C SER A 70 16.39 -43.76 38.57
N PRO A 71 15.38 -44.57 38.96
CA PRO A 71 15.63 -45.90 39.57
C PRO A 71 16.44 -46.80 38.66
N PRO A 72 17.30 -47.69 39.21
CA PRO A 72 18.05 -48.63 38.40
C PRO A 72 17.11 -49.61 37.65
N GLY A 73 17.31 -49.78 36.35
CA GLY A 73 16.50 -50.65 35.49
C GLY A 73 17.11 -50.74 34.09
N GLY A 74 16.81 -51.84 33.41
CA GLY A 74 17.28 -52.10 32.04
C GLY A 74 18.77 -52.45 31.92
N GLU A 75 19.17 -52.87 30.72
CA GLU A 75 20.56 -53.06 30.37
C GLU A 75 21.27 -51.74 30.13
N LEU A 76 22.52 -51.62 30.60
CA LEU A 76 23.29 -50.34 30.51
C LEU A 76 23.39 -49.84 29.07
N VAL A 77 23.52 -50.74 28.09
CA VAL A 77 23.59 -50.39 26.67
C VAL A 77 22.31 -49.70 26.20
N ASN A 78 21.15 -50.22 26.58
CA ASN A 78 19.84 -49.64 26.22
C ASN A 78 19.62 -48.29 26.88
N VAL A 79 20.04 -48.13 28.13
CA VAL A 79 19.97 -46.85 28.87
C VAL A 79 20.80 -45.77 28.15
N ILE A 80 22.07 -46.08 27.83
CA ILE A 80 22.95 -45.13 27.14
C ILE A 80 22.42 -44.83 25.74
N ALA A 81 21.98 -45.81 25.00
CA ALA A 81 21.43 -45.65 23.65
C ALA A 81 20.21 -44.70 23.66
N ASN A 82 19.28 -44.86 24.61
CA ASN A 82 18.10 -44.02 24.75
C ASN A 82 18.49 -42.55 25.08
N ARG A 83 19.44 -42.31 25.98
CA ARG A 83 19.90 -40.96 26.32
C ARG A 83 20.60 -40.25 25.15
N ILE A 84 21.43 -41.00 24.37
CA ILE A 84 22.05 -40.48 23.15
C ILE A 84 20.98 -40.14 22.09
N LEU A 85 20.01 -41.05 21.88
CA LEU A 85 18.91 -40.82 20.94
C LEU A 85 18.08 -39.61 21.32
N ALA A 86 17.77 -39.44 22.61
CA ALA A 86 17.08 -38.24 23.14
C ALA A 86 17.91 -36.97 22.86
N PHE A 87 19.22 -37.00 23.11
CA PHE A 87 20.09 -35.85 22.83
C PHE A 87 20.08 -35.50 21.32
N ILE A 88 20.20 -36.45 20.44
CA ILE A 88 20.16 -36.23 18.98
C ILE A 88 18.79 -35.66 18.58
N THR A 89 17.68 -36.18 19.09
CA THR A 89 16.33 -35.67 18.74
C THR A 89 16.07 -34.24 19.24
N ILE A 90 16.57 -33.88 20.44
CA ILE A 90 16.49 -32.52 20.99
C ILE A 90 17.19 -31.54 20.06
N TRP A 91 18.43 -31.82 19.67
CA TRP A 91 19.22 -30.92 18.82
C TRP A 91 18.75 -30.90 17.37
N MET A 92 18.31 -32.05 16.82
CA MET A 92 17.70 -32.10 15.49
C MET A 92 16.45 -31.21 15.45
N THR A 93 15.59 -31.32 16.45
CA THR A 93 14.39 -30.49 16.58
C THR A 93 14.75 -29.00 16.73
N ALA A 94 15.76 -28.68 17.54
CA ALA A 94 16.22 -27.30 17.70
C ALA A 94 16.68 -26.68 16.38
N ILE A 95 17.47 -27.44 15.60
CA ILE A 95 17.94 -27.00 14.28
C ILE A 95 16.76 -26.77 13.33
N LEU A 96 15.82 -27.72 13.26
CA LEU A 96 14.63 -27.60 12.41
C LEU A 96 13.78 -26.38 12.81
N CYS A 97 13.59 -26.11 14.11
CA CYS A 97 12.89 -24.96 14.62
C CYS A 97 13.58 -23.64 14.24
N LEU A 98 14.91 -23.59 14.33
CA LEU A 98 15.70 -22.41 13.93
C LEU A 98 15.61 -22.14 12.43
N LEU A 99 15.70 -23.20 11.60
CA LEU A 99 15.55 -23.09 10.14
C LEU A 99 14.15 -22.63 9.76
N LYS A 100 13.11 -23.18 10.39
CA LYS A 100 11.74 -22.76 10.18
C LYS A 100 11.52 -21.30 10.53
N ASN A 101 11.99 -20.86 11.71
CA ASN A 101 11.86 -19.46 12.11
C ASN A 101 12.55 -18.50 11.12
N LYS A 102 13.73 -18.90 10.62
CA LYS A 102 14.44 -18.11 9.60
C LYS A 102 13.64 -18.05 8.29
N ALA A 103 13.08 -19.16 7.85
CA ALA A 103 12.24 -19.23 6.64
C ALA A 103 10.98 -18.36 6.78
N ASP A 104 10.30 -18.43 7.93
CA ASP A 104 9.10 -17.63 8.22
C ASP A 104 9.43 -16.11 8.21
N GLU A 105 10.57 -15.70 8.80
CA GLU A 105 11.03 -14.30 8.75
C GLU A 105 11.29 -13.83 7.33
N THR A 106 11.96 -14.65 6.51
CA THR A 106 12.26 -14.34 5.11
C THR A 106 10.98 -14.24 4.28
N LEU A 107 10.06 -15.18 4.48
CA LEU A 107 8.77 -15.18 3.78
C LEU A 107 7.95 -13.93 4.13
N GLN A 108 7.93 -13.56 5.41
CA GLN A 108 7.20 -12.37 5.85
C GLN A 108 7.80 -11.08 5.28
N ALA A 109 9.14 -10.98 5.23
CA ALA A 109 9.82 -9.86 4.61
C ALA A 109 9.52 -9.75 3.11
N ALA A 110 9.55 -10.88 2.40
CA ALA A 110 9.22 -10.94 0.98
C ALA A 110 7.74 -10.55 0.72
N ARG A 111 6.83 -11.03 1.55
CA ARG A 111 5.41 -10.69 1.47
C ARG A 111 5.19 -9.18 1.66
N ASN A 112 5.76 -8.60 2.70
CA ASN A 112 5.63 -7.15 2.98
C ASN A 112 6.20 -6.31 1.82
N PHE A 113 7.32 -6.76 1.23
CA PHE A 113 7.90 -6.11 0.06
C PHE A 113 6.97 -6.16 -1.16
N LEU A 114 6.38 -7.34 -1.43
CA LEU A 114 5.43 -7.51 -2.53
C LEU A 114 4.16 -6.68 -2.33
N GLU A 115 3.58 -6.68 -1.13
CA GLU A 115 2.40 -5.88 -0.80
C GLU A 115 2.66 -4.39 -1.07
N LYS A 116 3.79 -3.86 -0.59
CA LYS A 116 4.18 -2.47 -0.86
C LYS A 116 4.41 -2.20 -2.35
N SER A 117 5.08 -3.11 -3.07
CA SER A 117 5.32 -2.96 -4.51
C SER A 117 4.02 -2.97 -5.33
N VAL A 118 3.04 -3.78 -4.94
CA VAL A 118 1.71 -3.81 -5.57
C VAL A 118 0.97 -2.50 -5.31
N GLU A 119 0.99 -1.99 -4.07
CA GLU A 119 0.38 -0.71 -3.71
C GLU A 119 0.97 0.45 -4.51
N ASP A 120 2.30 0.56 -4.56
CA ASP A 120 3.01 1.60 -5.33
C ASP A 120 2.68 1.53 -6.83
N ARG A 121 2.65 0.31 -7.40
CA ARG A 121 2.32 0.12 -8.82
C ARG A 121 0.85 0.45 -9.11
N THR A 122 -0.06 0.09 -8.22
CA THR A 122 -1.49 0.37 -8.38
C THR A 122 -1.74 1.87 -8.34
N ALA A 123 -1.14 2.60 -7.39
CA ALA A 123 -1.22 4.05 -7.31
C ALA A 123 -0.69 4.72 -8.58
N LYS A 124 0.46 4.27 -9.08
CA LYS A 124 1.03 4.80 -10.33
C LYS A 124 0.16 4.52 -11.55
N LEU A 125 -0.42 3.32 -11.63
CA LEU A 125 -1.35 2.99 -12.73
C LEU A 125 -2.62 3.85 -12.68
N GLN A 126 -3.14 4.15 -11.51
CA GLN A 126 -4.29 5.04 -11.35
C GLN A 126 -3.96 6.47 -11.81
N GLU A 127 -2.81 7.00 -11.40
CA GLU A 127 -2.33 8.32 -11.84
C GLU A 127 -2.19 8.40 -13.37
N VAL A 128 -1.50 7.42 -13.97
CA VAL A 128 -1.32 7.36 -15.44
C VAL A 128 -2.66 7.24 -16.15
N ASN A 129 -3.59 6.43 -15.65
CA ASN A 129 -4.91 6.25 -16.24
C ASN A 129 -5.74 7.54 -16.18
N GLN A 130 -5.70 8.26 -15.05
CA GLN A 130 -6.37 9.56 -14.92
C GLN A 130 -5.79 10.57 -15.93
N ARG A 131 -4.45 10.62 -16.06
CA ARG A 131 -3.79 11.49 -17.02
C ARG A 131 -4.18 11.16 -18.46
N LEU A 132 -4.16 9.87 -18.84
CA LEU A 132 -4.55 9.43 -20.17
C LEU A 132 -6.01 9.77 -20.49
N ASN A 133 -6.92 9.61 -19.54
CA ASN A 133 -8.32 9.99 -19.70
C ASN A 133 -8.47 11.50 -19.92
N SER A 134 -7.77 12.33 -19.16
CA SER A 134 -7.75 13.79 -19.33
C SER A 134 -7.19 14.21 -20.69
N GLU A 135 -6.09 13.60 -21.13
CA GLU A 135 -5.49 13.86 -22.45
C GLU A 135 -6.43 13.40 -23.58
N ALA A 136 -7.10 12.25 -23.43
CA ALA A 136 -8.08 11.76 -24.40
C ALA A 136 -9.29 12.69 -24.52
N ASP A 137 -9.80 13.20 -23.40
CA ASP A 137 -10.95 14.11 -23.40
C ASP A 137 -10.60 15.49 -23.99
N SER A 138 -9.39 16.00 -23.70
CA SER A 138 -8.87 17.19 -24.36
C SER A 138 -8.73 16.99 -25.88
N SER A 139 -8.20 15.84 -26.30
CA SER A 139 -8.06 15.51 -27.73
C SER A 139 -9.42 15.39 -28.45
N LYS A 140 -10.41 14.79 -27.77
CA LYS A 140 -11.80 14.73 -28.31
C LYS A 140 -12.40 16.13 -28.49
N LEU A 141 -12.17 17.05 -27.54
CA LEU A 141 -12.64 18.42 -27.64
C LEU A 141 -12.01 19.13 -28.85
N VAL A 142 -10.69 19.08 -28.98
CA VAL A 142 -9.97 19.70 -30.11
C VAL A 142 -10.47 19.14 -31.44
N LYS A 143 -10.63 17.81 -31.54
CA LYS A 143 -11.15 17.15 -32.75
C LYS A 143 -12.57 17.59 -33.07
N ALA A 144 -13.45 17.69 -32.07
CA ALA A 144 -14.82 18.14 -32.28
C ALA A 144 -14.87 19.58 -32.81
N ILE A 145 -14.05 20.47 -32.25
CA ILE A 145 -13.94 21.88 -32.69
C ILE A 145 -13.40 21.93 -34.14
N ALA A 146 -12.36 21.18 -34.46
CA ALA A 146 -11.77 21.14 -35.79
C ALA A 146 -12.78 20.65 -36.87
N ILE A 147 -13.55 19.60 -36.55
CA ILE A 147 -14.58 19.11 -37.48
C ILE A 147 -15.67 20.18 -37.66
N ALA A 148 -16.19 20.77 -36.60
CA ALA A 148 -17.22 21.81 -36.68
C ALA A 148 -16.73 23.02 -37.46
N SER A 149 -15.45 23.43 -37.30
CA SER A 149 -14.86 24.53 -38.04
C SER A 149 -14.75 24.25 -39.55
N ASN A 150 -14.52 23.00 -39.94
CA ASN A 150 -14.44 22.62 -41.36
C ASN A 150 -15.82 22.46 -42.02
N GLU A 151 -16.85 22.08 -41.25
CA GLU A 151 -18.19 21.81 -41.79
C GLU A 151 -19.12 23.04 -41.73
N ALA A 152 -18.73 24.07 -40.97
CA ALA A 152 -19.58 25.23 -40.74
C ALA A 152 -19.74 26.09 -42.01
N ARG A 153 -20.98 26.43 -42.28
CA ARG A 153 -21.35 27.35 -43.39
C ARG A 153 -21.29 28.82 -42.97
N ALA A 154 -21.30 29.11 -41.69
CA ALA A 154 -21.22 30.45 -41.13
C ALA A 154 -20.22 30.51 -39.98
N VAL A 155 -19.43 31.55 -39.91
CA VAL A 155 -18.40 31.76 -38.86
C VAL A 155 -19.05 31.82 -37.45
N ASN A 156 -20.20 32.47 -37.32
CA ASN A 156 -20.88 32.62 -36.03
C ASN A 156 -21.34 31.27 -35.46
N ASP A 157 -21.80 30.34 -36.28
CA ASP A 157 -22.21 28.99 -35.83
C ASP A 157 -21.03 28.22 -35.26
N THR A 158 -19.86 28.35 -35.87
CA THR A 158 -18.63 27.74 -35.39
C THR A 158 -18.20 28.36 -34.04
N LEU A 159 -18.24 29.66 -33.92
CA LEU A 159 -17.84 30.38 -32.71
C LEU A 159 -18.79 30.03 -31.53
N TYR A 160 -20.09 29.97 -31.80
CA TYR A 160 -21.07 29.51 -30.82
C TYR A 160 -20.79 28.08 -30.35
N PHE A 161 -20.58 27.17 -31.28
CA PHE A 161 -20.24 25.78 -30.97
C PHE A 161 -18.95 25.68 -30.14
N CYS A 162 -17.91 26.46 -30.49
CA CYS A 162 -16.64 26.46 -29.78
C CYS A 162 -16.83 26.88 -28.32
N ILE A 163 -17.51 28.01 -28.08
CA ILE A 163 -17.69 28.52 -26.72
C ILE A 163 -18.54 27.58 -25.85
N GLU A 164 -19.59 27.00 -26.46
CA GLU A 164 -20.42 26.00 -25.79
C GLU A 164 -19.61 24.78 -25.38
N ARG A 165 -18.79 24.23 -26.29
CA ARG A 165 -17.97 23.04 -26.02
C ARG A 165 -16.88 23.30 -24.98
N VAL A 166 -16.21 24.44 -25.04
CA VAL A 166 -15.21 24.83 -24.05
C VAL A 166 -15.83 25.00 -22.68
N CYS A 167 -16.94 25.71 -22.57
CA CYS A 167 -17.65 25.91 -21.29
C CYS A 167 -18.14 24.59 -20.70
N LYS A 168 -18.72 23.70 -21.49
CA LYS A 168 -19.13 22.36 -21.03
C LYS A 168 -17.96 21.49 -20.59
N PHE A 169 -16.85 21.54 -21.29
CA PHE A 169 -15.63 20.80 -20.94
C PHE A 169 -15.01 21.30 -19.63
N ALA A 170 -14.93 22.63 -19.47
CA ALA A 170 -14.36 23.28 -18.28
C ALA A 170 -15.33 23.34 -17.09
N GLY A 171 -16.64 23.00 -17.29
CA GLY A 171 -17.66 23.13 -16.27
C GLY A 171 -18.02 24.60 -15.97
N TRP A 172 -17.78 25.51 -16.91
CA TRP A 172 -18.06 26.94 -16.72
C TRP A 172 -19.54 27.24 -17.02
N PRO A 173 -20.23 27.93 -16.11
CA PRO A 173 -21.65 28.24 -16.26
C PRO A 173 -21.91 29.37 -17.24
N LEU A 174 -20.89 30.14 -17.59
CA LEU A 174 -20.99 31.30 -18.47
C LEU A 174 -19.75 31.42 -19.35
N GLY A 175 -19.95 31.71 -20.63
CA GLY A 175 -18.89 32.04 -21.57
C GLY A 175 -19.35 33.16 -22.50
N HIS A 176 -18.44 34.09 -22.82
CA HIS A 176 -18.70 35.20 -23.74
C HIS A 176 -17.54 35.35 -24.71
N LEU A 177 -17.84 35.60 -25.98
CA LEU A 177 -16.87 35.84 -27.03
C LEU A 177 -16.71 37.30 -27.32
N TYR A 178 -15.45 37.76 -27.37
CA TYR A 178 -15.07 39.05 -27.88
C TYR A 178 -14.27 38.90 -29.18
N LEU A 179 -14.44 39.82 -30.08
CA LEU A 179 -13.62 39.95 -31.29
C LEU A 179 -12.61 41.08 -31.18
N ALA A 180 -11.39 40.86 -31.61
CA ALA A 180 -10.41 41.92 -31.72
C ALA A 180 -10.84 42.89 -32.84
N ALA A 181 -10.77 44.18 -32.57
CA ALA A 181 -11.04 45.24 -33.58
C ALA A 181 -10.01 45.15 -34.68
N GLU A 182 -10.35 45.60 -35.93
CA GLU A 182 -9.48 45.56 -37.09
C GLU A 182 -8.09 46.20 -36.85
N LYS A 183 -8.02 47.17 -35.97
CA LYS A 183 -6.76 47.73 -35.47
C LYS A 183 -6.55 47.22 -34.04
N PRO A 184 -5.49 46.42 -33.78
CA PRO A 184 -5.25 45.85 -32.45
C PRO A 184 -5.23 46.88 -31.29
N ALA A 185 -4.82 48.11 -31.57
CA ALA A 185 -4.84 49.21 -30.57
C ALA A 185 -6.27 49.66 -30.22
N SER A 186 -7.30 49.26 -30.93
CA SER A 186 -8.70 49.69 -30.67
C SER A 186 -9.47 48.80 -29.68
N GLY A 187 -8.86 47.71 -29.18
CA GLY A 187 -9.42 46.88 -28.13
C GLY A 187 -10.29 45.70 -28.62
N LEU A 188 -11.18 45.27 -27.76
CA LEU A 188 -12.10 44.16 -27.97
C LEU A 188 -13.53 44.66 -28.10
N ILE A 189 -14.25 44.07 -29.06
CA ILE A 189 -15.67 44.34 -29.33
C ILE A 189 -16.46 43.14 -28.80
N PRO A 190 -17.46 43.36 -27.91
CA PRO A 190 -18.34 42.32 -27.44
C PRO A 190 -19.18 41.77 -28.60
N THR A 191 -19.51 40.47 -28.56
CA THR A 191 -20.40 39.83 -29.53
C THR A 191 -21.68 39.34 -28.86
N GLU A 192 -22.68 39.02 -29.66
CA GLU A 192 -23.92 38.36 -29.20
C GLU A 192 -23.72 36.82 -28.92
N ILE A 193 -22.46 36.32 -28.97
CA ILE A 193 -22.17 34.91 -28.80
C ILE A 193 -21.87 34.61 -27.34
N TRP A 194 -22.85 33.98 -26.72
CA TRP A 194 -22.83 33.59 -25.31
C TRP A 194 -23.09 32.11 -25.12
N HIS A 195 -22.43 31.50 -24.15
CA HIS A 195 -22.86 30.26 -23.51
C HIS A 195 -23.41 30.59 -22.13
N VAL A 196 -24.63 30.18 -21.84
CA VAL A 196 -25.31 30.39 -20.54
C VAL A 196 -25.84 29.06 -20.06
N GLY A 197 -25.28 28.50 -19.01
CA GLY A 197 -25.67 27.20 -18.44
C GLY A 197 -26.96 27.28 -17.62
N ASP A 198 -27.26 28.45 -17.03
CA ASP A 198 -28.44 28.67 -16.18
C ASP A 198 -29.14 29.97 -16.61
N PRO A 199 -30.19 29.88 -17.44
CA PRO A 199 -30.90 31.05 -17.94
C PRO A 199 -31.47 31.89 -16.79
N GLY A 200 -31.34 33.21 -16.90
CA GLY A 200 -31.81 34.18 -15.92
C GLY A 200 -30.83 34.52 -14.81
N LYS A 201 -29.86 33.64 -14.52
CA LYS A 201 -28.89 33.87 -13.46
C LYS A 201 -27.86 34.96 -13.78
N PHE A 202 -27.56 35.15 -15.05
CA PHE A 202 -26.52 36.04 -15.53
C PHE A 202 -27.04 37.23 -16.38
N ASP A 203 -28.33 37.48 -16.42
CA ASP A 203 -28.94 38.49 -17.29
C ASP A 203 -28.39 39.90 -17.10
N VAL A 204 -28.19 40.30 -15.84
CA VAL A 204 -27.60 41.62 -15.50
C VAL A 204 -26.16 41.69 -15.99
N PHE A 205 -25.39 40.62 -15.79
CA PHE A 205 -24.00 40.54 -16.25
C PHE A 205 -23.90 40.61 -17.78
N GLN A 206 -24.73 39.85 -18.48
CA GLN A 206 -24.78 39.85 -19.95
C GLN A 206 -25.10 41.22 -20.50
N LYS A 207 -26.10 41.92 -19.91
CA LYS A 207 -26.49 43.27 -20.34
C LYS A 207 -25.35 44.28 -20.16
N ILE A 208 -24.68 44.29 -19.00
CA ILE A 208 -23.58 45.22 -18.74
C ILE A 208 -22.37 44.89 -19.63
N THR A 209 -22.04 43.64 -19.79
CA THR A 209 -20.85 43.19 -20.52
C THR A 209 -21.04 43.28 -22.04
N GLY A 210 -22.26 43.03 -22.54
CA GLY A 210 -22.58 43.09 -23.96
C GLY A 210 -22.44 44.51 -24.55
N ASP A 211 -22.64 45.56 -23.73
CA ASP A 211 -22.53 46.94 -24.13
C ASP A 211 -21.12 47.55 -23.83
N SER A 212 -20.17 46.74 -23.34
CA SER A 212 -18.88 47.24 -22.83
C SER A 212 -17.71 46.81 -23.71
N PRO A 213 -17.27 47.61 -24.70
CA PRO A 213 -16.01 47.35 -25.39
C PRO A 213 -14.84 47.47 -24.42
N MET A 214 -13.83 46.62 -24.58
CA MET A 214 -12.68 46.56 -23.67
C MET A 214 -11.39 47.00 -24.39
N GLN A 215 -10.65 47.92 -23.77
CA GLN A 215 -9.34 48.31 -24.27
C GLN A 215 -8.26 47.33 -23.89
N ALA A 216 -7.19 47.26 -24.68
CA ALA A 216 -6.03 46.43 -24.35
C ALA A 216 -5.47 46.80 -22.97
N GLY A 217 -5.22 45.82 -22.12
CA GLY A 217 -4.73 45.96 -20.75
C GLY A 217 -5.81 46.25 -19.69
N ILE A 218 -7.06 46.49 -20.08
CA ILE A 218 -8.17 46.82 -19.13
C ILE A 218 -9.09 45.59 -18.98
N GLY A 219 -9.34 45.22 -17.71
CA GLY A 219 -10.13 44.04 -17.37
C GLY A 219 -9.47 42.72 -17.78
N LEU A 220 -10.09 41.59 -17.48
CA LEU A 220 -9.54 40.29 -17.84
C LEU A 220 -9.39 40.09 -19.36
N PRO A 221 -10.40 40.34 -20.19
CA PRO A 221 -10.25 40.20 -21.65
C PRO A 221 -9.20 41.14 -22.25
N GLY A 222 -9.11 42.41 -21.78
CA GLY A 222 -8.13 43.37 -22.25
C GLY A 222 -6.68 43.00 -21.89
N ARG A 223 -6.45 42.39 -20.74
CA ARG A 223 -5.13 41.90 -20.34
C ARG A 223 -4.72 40.71 -21.20
N VAL A 224 -5.62 39.77 -21.46
CA VAL A 224 -5.38 38.64 -22.38
C VAL A 224 -5.03 39.16 -23.78
N LEU A 225 -5.74 40.21 -24.27
CA LEU A 225 -5.41 40.82 -25.57
C LEU A 225 -3.99 41.43 -25.58
N ALA A 226 -3.59 42.05 -24.46
CA ALA A 226 -2.29 42.70 -24.37
C ALA A 226 -1.12 41.73 -24.21
N SER A 227 -1.32 40.63 -23.45
CA SER A 227 -0.29 39.64 -23.19
C SER A 227 -0.22 38.51 -24.25
N GLY A 228 -1.35 38.23 -24.88
CA GLY A 228 -1.49 37.06 -25.75
C GLY A 228 -1.55 35.73 -24.99
N GLU A 229 -1.57 35.75 -23.65
CA GLU A 229 -1.55 34.58 -22.78
C GLU A 229 -2.87 34.49 -21.99
N PRO A 230 -3.36 33.26 -21.67
CA PRO A 230 -4.54 33.10 -20.85
C PRO A 230 -4.31 33.62 -19.43
N GLU A 231 -5.31 34.29 -18.87
CA GLU A 231 -5.33 34.82 -17.51
C GLU A 231 -6.57 34.36 -16.73
N TRP A 232 -6.41 34.18 -15.42
CA TRP A 232 -7.47 33.79 -14.47
C TRP A 232 -7.65 34.83 -13.36
#